data_8df054b8ad227fe0edffc0bc5ff8bf44
#
_entry.id   8df054b8ad227fe0edffc0bc5ff8bf44
#
_cell.length_a   1.000
_cell.length_b   1.000
_cell.length_c   1.000
_cell.angle_alpha   90.00
_cell.angle_beta   90.00
_cell.angle_gamma   90.00
#
_symmetry.space_group_name_H-M   'P 1'
#
loop_
_entity.id
_entity.type
_entity.pdbx_description
1 polymer ?
#
loop_
_entity_poly.entity_id
_entity_poly.type
_entity_poly.pdbx_seq_one_letter_code
_entity_poly.pdbx_strand_id
1 'polypeptide(L)'
;MNPKFFLLLAAFALFIAPAGCIFSPDEDEDPGPVIKPQELPFPGSPDVLMNNFQKIYETRDYNEYRKIMHPDFLTILQEATTVEFPDVGTTLDVNEELHIHERMFSGDAVTDPQGELVPGVLSISFNNFRALDDWKVSPVDDIIPNAQWAPYEVVFLFDRGQNYSTLKVEGTIKFYVTSRDSLHQGSVRKYHQMIGQVDLTQTN
;
A
#
# COMPACT_ATOMS: atom_id res chain seq x y z
N MET A 1 6.24 20.91 14.94
CA MET A 1 6.08 19.64 14.23
C MET A 1 5.55 19.96 12.84
N ASN A 2 6.12 19.38 11.80
CA ASN A 2 5.95 19.87 10.42
C ASN A 2 4.71 19.20 9.80
N PRO A 3 3.64 19.92 9.43
CA PRO A 3 2.39 19.34 8.88
C PRO A 3 2.55 18.68 7.49
N LYS A 4 3.74 18.71 6.93
CA LYS A 4 4.06 18.16 5.61
C LYS A 4 4.09 16.61 5.57
N PHE A 5 3.88 15.96 6.71
CA PHE A 5 4.09 14.52 6.87
C PHE A 5 2.92 13.68 6.36
N PHE A 6 1.70 14.20 6.45
CA PHE A 6 0.49 13.52 5.95
C PHE A 6 0.20 13.74 4.46
N LEU A 7 0.90 14.72 3.87
CA LEU A 7 0.65 15.19 2.49
C LEU A 7 0.87 14.13 1.42
N LEU A 8 1.61 13.06 1.69
CA LEU A 8 2.06 12.16 0.62
C LEU A 8 1.12 10.99 0.35
N LEU A 9 0.43 10.46 1.34
CA LEU A 9 -0.56 9.40 1.11
C LEU A 9 -1.85 9.96 0.49
N ALA A 10 -2.25 11.17 0.87
CA ALA A 10 -3.44 11.83 0.34
C ALA A 10 -3.18 12.65 -0.94
N ALA A 11 -1.98 13.23 -1.12
CA ALA A 11 -1.63 13.98 -2.34
C ALA A 11 -1.57 13.10 -3.60
N PHE A 12 -1.43 11.77 -3.44
CA PHE A 12 -1.48 10.83 -4.56
C PHE A 12 -2.90 10.60 -5.11
N ALA A 13 -3.94 10.89 -4.36
CA ALA A 13 -5.33 10.63 -4.76
C ALA A 13 -5.92 11.66 -5.75
N LEU A 14 -5.30 12.83 -5.94
CA LEU A 14 -5.94 13.99 -6.59
C LEU A 14 -5.61 14.20 -8.08
N PHE A 15 -4.94 13.24 -8.77
CA PHE A 15 -4.50 13.48 -10.15
C PHE A 15 -5.16 12.58 -11.18
N ILE A 16 -6.35 12.96 -11.63
CA ILE A 16 -6.99 12.46 -12.85
C ILE A 16 -6.78 13.51 -13.95
N ALA A 17 -5.75 13.37 -14.75
CA ALA A 17 -5.67 14.03 -16.05
C ALA A 17 -5.19 13.02 -17.11
N PRO A 18 -5.88 12.86 -18.25
CA PRO A 18 -5.45 11.98 -19.32
C PRO A 18 -4.36 12.66 -20.13
N ALA A 19 -3.15 12.16 -20.09
CA ALA A 19 -2.09 12.61 -20.98
C ALA A 19 -1.83 11.55 -22.06
N GLY A 20 -1.94 12.01 -23.30
CA GLY A 20 -1.84 11.23 -24.52
C GLY A 20 -0.46 10.61 -24.76
N CYS A 21 -0.51 9.54 -25.55
CA CYS A 21 0.61 8.77 -26.05
C CYS A 21 1.54 9.61 -26.93
N ILE A 22 2.85 9.50 -26.69
CA ILE A 22 3.85 9.72 -27.72
C ILE A 22 4.70 8.46 -27.77
N PHE A 23 4.56 7.69 -28.85
CA PHE A 23 5.46 6.60 -29.22
C PHE A 23 6.74 7.18 -29.82
N SER A 24 7.88 6.74 -29.34
CA SER A 24 9.14 6.73 -30.11
C SER A 24 9.71 5.31 -30.08
N PRO A 25 10.05 4.75 -31.22
CA PRO A 25 10.71 3.46 -31.29
C PRO A 25 12.22 3.61 -31.27
N ASP A 26 12.86 2.53 -30.83
CA ASP A 26 14.25 2.12 -31.02
C ASP A 26 15.28 2.52 -29.96
N GLU A 27 15.76 1.46 -29.30
CA GLU A 27 17.08 0.86 -29.58
C GLU A 27 17.15 -0.51 -28.91
N ASP A 28 17.68 -1.53 -29.61
CA ASP A 28 17.93 -2.89 -29.12
C ASP A 28 18.94 -2.88 -27.95
N GLU A 29 18.47 -2.61 -26.75
CA GLU A 29 19.23 -2.90 -25.54
C GLU A 29 19.07 -4.40 -25.21
N ASP A 30 20.22 -5.08 -25.16
CA ASP A 30 20.36 -6.45 -24.71
C ASP A 30 19.51 -6.65 -23.43
N PRO A 31 18.50 -7.53 -23.42
CA PRO A 31 17.68 -7.74 -22.24
C PRO A 31 18.59 -8.28 -21.14
N GLY A 32 19.01 -7.42 -20.23
CA GLY A 32 19.76 -7.79 -19.04
C GLY A 32 19.11 -8.98 -18.34
N PRO A 33 19.82 -9.65 -17.43
CA PRO A 33 19.36 -10.92 -16.85
C PRO A 33 17.91 -10.77 -16.36
N VAL A 34 17.01 -11.56 -16.97
CA VAL A 34 15.60 -11.62 -16.58
C VAL A 34 15.56 -12.06 -15.10
N ILE A 35 15.49 -11.10 -14.20
CA ILE A 35 15.25 -11.37 -12.78
C ILE A 35 13.83 -11.95 -12.71
N LYS A 36 13.73 -13.28 -12.59
CA LYS A 36 12.44 -13.91 -12.37
C LYS A 36 11.83 -13.33 -11.11
N PRO A 37 10.58 -12.85 -11.17
CA PRO A 37 9.89 -12.38 -9.96
C PRO A 37 10.01 -13.47 -8.89
N GLN A 38 10.44 -13.10 -7.70
CA GLN A 38 10.51 -14.05 -6.59
C GLN A 38 9.07 -14.44 -6.24
N GLU A 39 8.73 -15.71 -6.43
CA GLU A 39 7.41 -16.23 -6.05
C GLU A 39 7.23 -16.08 -4.54
N LEU A 40 6.17 -15.36 -4.15
CA LEU A 40 5.85 -15.15 -2.74
C LEU A 40 5.24 -16.42 -2.14
N PRO A 41 5.49 -16.72 -0.85
CA PRO A 41 4.85 -17.81 -0.17
C PRO A 41 3.32 -17.72 -0.23
N PHE A 42 2.65 -18.88 -0.36
CA PHE A 42 1.19 -18.95 -0.29
C PHE A 42 0.70 -18.36 1.05
N PRO A 43 -0.18 -17.35 1.06
CA PRO A 43 -0.62 -16.66 2.28
C PRO A 43 -1.60 -17.53 3.09
N GLY A 44 -1.09 -18.63 3.63
CA GLY A 44 -1.83 -19.63 4.41
C GLY A 44 -2.15 -19.19 5.84
N SER A 45 -1.60 -18.07 6.28
CA SER A 45 -1.90 -17.43 7.58
C SER A 45 -1.81 -15.91 7.45
N PRO A 46 -2.39 -15.15 8.39
CA PRO A 46 -2.25 -13.69 8.43
C PRO A 46 -0.78 -13.26 8.48
N ASP A 47 0.07 -13.93 9.25
CA ASP A 47 1.49 -13.56 9.37
C ASP A 47 2.24 -13.74 8.04
N VAL A 48 1.98 -14.84 7.30
CA VAL A 48 2.55 -15.01 5.97
C VAL A 48 2.07 -13.94 5.01
N LEU A 49 0.78 -13.56 5.09
CA LEU A 49 0.24 -12.45 4.30
C LEU A 49 0.97 -11.14 4.60
N MET A 50 1.21 -10.81 5.88
CA MET A 50 1.90 -9.56 6.25
C MET A 50 3.37 -9.57 5.85
N ASN A 51 4.04 -10.71 5.92
CA ASN A 51 5.41 -10.85 5.39
C ASN A 51 5.44 -10.64 3.85
N ASN A 52 4.44 -11.17 3.14
CA ASN A 52 4.28 -10.92 1.71
C ASN A 52 4.01 -9.43 1.44
N PHE A 53 3.13 -8.79 2.20
CA PHE A 53 2.85 -7.35 2.12
C PHE A 53 4.14 -6.53 2.23
N GLN A 54 4.96 -6.78 3.25
CA GLN A 54 6.25 -6.11 3.40
C GLN A 54 7.12 -6.30 2.15
N LYS A 55 7.25 -7.53 1.66
CA LYS A 55 8.07 -7.85 0.49
C LYS A 55 7.56 -7.20 -0.78
N ILE A 56 6.24 -7.16 -0.98
CA ILE A 56 5.57 -6.49 -2.10
C ILE A 56 5.93 -5.00 -2.15
N TYR A 57 5.89 -4.32 -1.00
CA TYR A 57 6.27 -2.92 -0.91
C TYR A 57 7.76 -2.71 -1.22
N GLU A 58 8.65 -3.53 -0.65
CA GLU A 58 10.09 -3.46 -0.89
C GLU A 58 10.45 -3.67 -2.36
N THR A 59 9.72 -4.55 -3.05
CA THR A 59 9.91 -4.84 -4.48
C THR A 59 9.05 -3.98 -5.39
N ARG A 60 8.09 -3.24 -4.83
CA ARG A 60 7.09 -2.45 -5.55
C ARG A 60 6.32 -3.29 -6.58
N ASP A 61 5.99 -4.55 -6.21
CA ASP A 61 5.28 -5.46 -7.09
C ASP A 61 3.77 -5.22 -7.04
N TYR A 62 3.29 -4.36 -7.95
CA TYR A 62 1.88 -4.03 -8.06
C TYR A 62 0.99 -5.23 -8.38
N ASN A 63 1.49 -6.19 -9.19
CA ASN A 63 0.71 -7.37 -9.53
C ASN A 63 0.47 -8.29 -8.33
N GLU A 64 1.49 -8.46 -7.47
CA GLU A 64 1.33 -9.20 -6.23
C GLU A 64 0.49 -8.42 -5.22
N TYR A 65 0.62 -7.07 -5.17
CA TYR A 65 -0.23 -6.22 -4.31
C TYR A 65 -1.71 -6.44 -4.59
N ARG A 66 -2.12 -6.39 -5.86
CA ARG A 66 -3.51 -6.64 -6.27
C ARG A 66 -4.04 -8.01 -5.83
N LYS A 67 -3.21 -9.05 -5.82
CA LYS A 67 -3.63 -10.41 -5.42
C LYS A 67 -3.94 -10.55 -3.95
N ILE A 68 -3.23 -9.81 -3.10
CA ILE A 68 -3.46 -9.86 -1.66
C ILE A 68 -4.61 -8.98 -1.18
N MET A 69 -5.15 -8.10 -2.03
CA MET A 69 -6.29 -7.25 -1.70
C MET A 69 -7.62 -7.97 -1.89
N HIS A 70 -8.52 -7.86 -0.92
CA HIS A 70 -9.90 -8.34 -1.05
C HIS A 70 -10.72 -7.36 -1.90
N PRO A 71 -11.70 -7.82 -2.71
CA PRO A 71 -12.57 -6.91 -3.48
C PRO A 71 -13.32 -5.86 -2.66
N ASP A 72 -13.65 -6.19 -1.40
CA ASP A 72 -14.34 -5.28 -0.47
C ASP A 72 -13.35 -4.57 0.48
N PHE A 73 -12.08 -4.43 0.08
CA PHE A 73 -11.08 -3.74 0.90
C PHE A 73 -11.43 -2.27 1.12
N LEU A 74 -11.20 -1.80 2.35
CA LEU A 74 -11.41 -0.41 2.76
C LEU A 74 -10.19 0.12 3.53
N THR A 75 -9.67 1.28 3.12
CA THR A 75 -8.81 2.11 3.96
C THR A 75 -9.67 3.12 4.69
N ILE A 76 -9.59 3.15 6.02
CA ILE A 76 -10.27 4.15 6.85
C ILE A 76 -9.25 5.23 7.19
N LEU A 77 -9.53 6.45 6.72
CA LEU A 77 -8.67 7.61 6.91
C LEU A 77 -8.88 8.23 8.29
N GLN A 78 -7.83 8.81 8.84
CA GLN A 78 -7.92 9.59 10.07
C GLN A 78 -8.71 10.89 9.85
N GLU A 79 -9.34 11.38 10.91
CA GLU A 79 -10.03 12.67 10.89
C GLU A 79 -9.10 13.81 10.45
N ALA A 80 -7.84 13.81 10.91
CA ALA A 80 -6.85 14.80 10.50
C ALA A 80 -6.61 14.80 8.98
N THR A 81 -6.59 13.64 8.35
CA THR A 81 -6.45 13.50 6.89
C THR A 81 -7.67 14.04 6.17
N THR A 82 -8.87 13.73 6.65
CA THR A 82 -10.12 14.20 6.04
C THR A 82 -10.34 15.71 6.20
N VAL A 83 -9.83 16.31 7.29
CA VAL A 83 -9.83 17.77 7.48
C VAL A 83 -8.86 18.46 6.51
N GLU A 84 -7.69 17.87 6.29
CA GLU A 84 -6.68 18.43 5.37
C GLU A 84 -7.08 18.22 3.90
N PHE A 85 -7.76 17.11 3.59
CA PHE A 85 -8.18 16.73 2.24
C PHE A 85 -9.68 16.38 2.19
N PRO A 86 -10.57 17.39 2.29
CA PRO A 86 -12.02 17.16 2.42
C PRO A 86 -12.64 16.48 1.19
N ASP A 87 -12.00 16.58 0.02
CA ASP A 87 -12.49 15.98 -1.22
C ASP A 87 -12.21 14.46 -1.31
N VAL A 88 -11.34 13.91 -0.47
CA VAL A 88 -10.98 12.48 -0.48
C VAL A 88 -12.03 11.61 0.26
N GLY A 89 -12.85 12.22 1.12
CA GLY A 89 -13.80 11.49 1.96
C GLY A 89 -13.14 10.86 3.19
N THR A 90 -13.85 9.93 3.83
CA THR A 90 -13.39 9.26 5.06
C THR A 90 -12.82 7.88 4.81
N THR A 91 -13.01 7.33 3.62
CA THR A 91 -12.57 5.98 3.23
C THR A 91 -12.08 5.98 1.81
N LEU A 92 -11.16 5.04 1.52
CA LEU A 92 -10.77 4.67 0.15
C LEU A 92 -11.22 3.23 -0.10
N ASP A 93 -11.85 2.99 -1.22
CA ASP A 93 -12.19 1.63 -1.66
C ASP A 93 -10.97 0.92 -2.30
N VAL A 94 -11.16 -0.35 -2.68
CA VAL A 94 -10.09 -1.16 -3.28
C VAL A 94 -9.56 -0.55 -4.58
N ASN A 95 -10.41 0.10 -5.40
CA ASN A 95 -9.97 0.66 -6.68
C ASN A 95 -9.13 1.92 -6.48
N GLU A 96 -9.55 2.77 -5.56
CA GLU A 96 -8.80 3.97 -5.16
C GLU A 96 -7.46 3.59 -4.55
N GLU A 97 -7.44 2.62 -3.65
CA GLU A 97 -6.22 2.09 -3.03
C GLU A 97 -5.27 1.49 -4.08
N LEU A 98 -5.79 0.67 -5.00
CA LEU A 98 -4.99 0.09 -6.08
C LEU A 98 -4.44 1.16 -7.02
N HIS A 99 -5.22 2.18 -7.36
CA HIS A 99 -4.76 3.28 -8.21
C HIS A 99 -3.61 4.08 -7.57
N ILE A 100 -3.72 4.36 -6.27
CA ILE A 100 -2.67 5.03 -5.51
C ILE A 100 -1.38 4.20 -5.55
N HIS A 101 -1.48 2.89 -5.30
CA HIS A 101 -0.32 2.01 -5.27
C HIS A 101 0.28 1.75 -6.64
N GLU A 102 -0.52 1.68 -7.70
CA GLU A 102 -0.03 1.59 -9.08
C GLU A 102 0.91 2.76 -9.40
N ARG A 103 0.46 3.97 -9.09
CA ARG A 103 1.27 5.18 -9.30
C ARG A 103 2.51 5.24 -8.39
N MET A 104 2.37 4.89 -7.13
CA MET A 104 3.48 4.88 -6.18
C MET A 104 4.55 3.85 -6.59
N PHE A 105 4.13 2.66 -7.00
CA PHE A 105 5.03 1.57 -7.36
C PHE A 105 5.65 1.74 -8.76
N SER A 106 5.04 2.53 -9.67
CA SER A 106 5.66 2.86 -10.96
C SER A 106 6.98 3.62 -10.77
N GLY A 107 7.09 4.42 -9.73
CA GLY A 107 8.24 5.28 -9.49
C GLY A 107 8.26 6.54 -10.37
N ASP A 108 7.19 6.80 -11.11
CA ASP A 108 7.09 7.97 -11.96
C ASP A 108 6.86 9.24 -11.15
N ALA A 109 7.50 10.32 -11.55
CA ALA A 109 7.21 11.63 -11.01
C ALA A 109 5.83 12.11 -11.50
N VAL A 110 5.14 12.89 -10.68
CA VAL A 110 3.84 13.49 -11.02
C VAL A 110 3.90 15.01 -10.85
N THR A 111 3.00 15.70 -11.52
CA THR A 111 2.84 17.15 -11.34
C THR A 111 1.62 17.39 -10.44
N ASP A 112 1.79 18.19 -9.41
CA ASP A 112 0.70 18.57 -8.51
C ASP A 112 -0.25 19.61 -9.15
N PRO A 113 -1.43 19.93 -8.55
CA PRO A 113 -2.36 20.92 -9.10
C PRO A 113 -1.77 22.33 -9.22
N GLN A 114 -0.69 22.60 -8.49
CA GLN A 114 0.02 23.87 -8.53
C GLN A 114 1.08 23.91 -9.66
N GLY A 115 1.27 22.78 -10.38
CA GLY A 115 2.27 22.64 -11.44
C GLY A 115 3.66 22.26 -10.95
N GLU A 116 3.82 21.96 -9.66
CA GLU A 116 5.09 21.54 -9.07
C GLU A 116 5.35 20.05 -9.28
N LEU A 117 6.60 19.70 -9.59
CA LEU A 117 7.00 18.31 -9.79
C LEU A 117 7.14 17.60 -8.44
N VAL A 118 6.30 16.57 -8.22
CA VAL A 118 6.42 15.64 -7.09
C VAL A 118 7.26 14.44 -7.54
N PRO A 119 8.42 14.19 -6.93
CA PRO A 119 9.31 13.12 -7.36
C PRO A 119 8.66 11.75 -7.11
N GLY A 120 8.89 10.81 -8.04
CA GLY A 120 8.49 9.43 -7.88
C GLY A 120 9.24 8.71 -6.77
N VAL A 121 8.69 7.59 -6.31
CA VAL A 121 9.30 6.73 -5.29
C VAL A 121 10.20 5.72 -5.98
N LEU A 122 11.51 5.84 -5.80
CA LEU A 122 12.51 4.97 -6.43
C LEU A 122 12.72 3.66 -5.67
N SER A 123 12.60 3.67 -4.34
CA SER A 123 12.60 2.47 -3.52
C SER A 123 11.81 2.69 -2.23
N ILE A 124 11.32 1.57 -1.69
CA ILE A 124 10.59 1.53 -0.41
C ILE A 124 11.32 0.51 0.49
N SER A 125 11.56 0.88 1.73
CA SER A 125 12.06 -0.03 2.73
C SER A 125 11.35 0.17 4.06
N PHE A 126 11.39 -0.84 4.92
CA PHE A 126 10.85 -0.77 6.26
C PHE A 126 11.98 -0.69 7.28
N ASN A 127 11.98 0.36 8.08
CA ASN A 127 12.84 0.42 9.27
C ASN A 127 12.23 -0.37 10.42
N ASN A 128 10.88 -0.47 10.44
CA ASN A 128 10.13 -1.29 11.36
C ASN A 128 8.81 -1.73 10.73
N PHE A 129 8.49 -3.01 10.90
CA PHE A 129 7.21 -3.58 10.51
C PHE A 129 6.90 -4.73 11.47
N ARG A 130 6.16 -4.44 12.54
CA ARG A 130 6.05 -5.35 13.67
C ARG A 130 4.63 -5.35 14.22
N ALA A 131 4.06 -6.54 14.39
CA ALA A 131 2.82 -6.69 15.14
C ALA A 131 3.00 -6.22 16.59
N LEU A 132 2.06 -5.45 17.09
CA LEU A 132 2.01 -4.98 18.48
C LEU A 132 1.20 -5.92 19.37
N ASP A 133 0.37 -6.77 18.80
CA ASP A 133 -0.49 -7.72 19.49
C ASP A 133 -0.77 -8.94 18.60
N ASP A 134 -1.32 -9.99 19.18
CA ASP A 134 -1.77 -11.18 18.45
C ASP A 134 -3.00 -10.88 17.59
N TRP A 135 -3.23 -11.70 16.56
CA TRP A 135 -4.43 -11.64 15.73
C TRP A 135 -5.69 -11.95 16.55
N LYS A 136 -6.68 -11.09 16.44
CA LYS A 136 -7.98 -11.19 17.13
C LYS A 136 -9.11 -11.18 16.12
N VAL A 137 -10.24 -11.78 16.46
CA VAL A 137 -11.46 -11.68 15.64
C VAL A 137 -12.14 -10.36 15.95
N SER A 138 -12.50 -9.63 14.91
CA SER A 138 -13.27 -8.38 15.04
C SER A 138 -14.66 -8.67 15.59
N PRO A 139 -15.11 -7.91 16.59
CA PRO A 139 -16.49 -7.99 17.06
C PRO A 139 -17.48 -7.55 15.97
N VAL A 140 -18.76 -7.88 16.18
CA VAL A 140 -19.81 -7.60 15.19
C VAL A 140 -20.12 -6.12 14.99
N ASP A 141 -19.72 -5.29 15.93
CA ASP A 141 -19.85 -3.82 15.94
C ASP A 141 -18.56 -3.09 15.51
N ASP A 142 -17.52 -3.82 15.11
CA ASP A 142 -16.31 -3.22 14.53
C ASP A 142 -16.60 -2.72 13.10
N ILE A 143 -15.75 -1.85 12.60
CA ILE A 143 -15.81 -1.29 11.24
C ILE A 143 -15.81 -2.39 10.17
N ILE A 144 -15.00 -3.44 10.40
CA ILE A 144 -14.96 -4.65 9.53
C ILE A 144 -15.25 -5.87 10.41
N PRO A 145 -16.52 -6.21 10.62
CA PRO A 145 -16.91 -7.30 11.50
C PRO A 145 -16.48 -8.68 10.99
N ASN A 146 -16.20 -9.61 11.92
CA ASN A 146 -15.82 -10.98 11.64
C ASN A 146 -14.49 -11.18 10.88
N ALA A 147 -13.73 -10.13 10.61
CA ALA A 147 -12.37 -10.23 10.11
C ALA A 147 -11.40 -10.61 11.25
N GLN A 148 -10.21 -11.06 10.91
CA GLN A 148 -9.09 -11.07 11.85
C GLN A 148 -8.36 -9.73 11.78
N TRP A 149 -7.92 -9.20 12.91
CA TRP A 149 -7.17 -7.94 12.93
C TRP A 149 -6.00 -7.98 13.90
N ALA A 150 -4.96 -7.22 13.57
CA ALA A 150 -3.85 -6.93 14.48
C ALA A 150 -3.32 -5.51 14.23
N PRO A 151 -2.87 -4.79 15.28
CA PRO A 151 -2.16 -3.53 15.11
C PRO A 151 -0.69 -3.78 14.80
N TYR A 152 -0.14 -3.00 13.87
CA TYR A 152 1.26 -3.02 13.50
C TYR A 152 1.89 -1.65 13.71
N GLU A 153 3.07 -1.63 14.30
CA GLU A 153 3.95 -0.48 14.23
C GLU A 153 4.71 -0.53 12.91
N VAL A 154 4.62 0.56 12.15
CA VAL A 154 5.22 0.66 10.82
C VAL A 154 6.13 1.86 10.72
N VAL A 155 7.29 1.70 10.09
CA VAL A 155 8.18 2.79 9.72
C VAL A 155 8.64 2.55 8.29
N PHE A 156 8.03 3.29 7.36
CA PHE A 156 8.39 3.29 5.95
C PHE A 156 9.48 4.33 5.68
N LEU A 157 10.40 3.98 4.80
CA LEU A 157 11.36 4.90 4.19
C LEU A 157 11.16 4.88 2.69
N PHE A 158 10.82 6.04 2.12
CA PHE A 158 10.65 6.24 0.68
C PHE A 158 11.85 7.01 0.14
N ASP A 159 12.67 6.36 -0.67
CA ASP A 159 13.73 7.03 -1.42
C ASP A 159 13.14 7.67 -2.68
N ARG A 160 13.43 8.94 -2.88
CA ARG A 160 12.97 9.76 -4.00
C ARG A 160 14.10 10.28 -4.86
N GLY A 161 15.28 9.68 -4.75
CA GLY A 161 16.48 10.03 -5.49
C GLY A 161 17.35 11.11 -4.84
N GLN A 162 18.52 11.33 -5.43
CA GLN A 162 19.60 12.13 -4.85
C GLN A 162 19.23 13.60 -4.56
N ASN A 163 18.28 14.14 -5.30
CA ASN A 163 17.89 15.56 -5.16
C ASN A 163 16.80 15.78 -4.11
N TYR A 164 16.30 14.72 -3.50
CA TYR A 164 15.20 14.77 -2.52
C TYR A 164 15.56 13.99 -1.26
N SER A 165 15.15 14.52 -0.12
CA SER A 165 15.33 13.79 1.14
C SER A 165 14.48 12.52 1.15
N THR A 166 15.00 11.46 1.77
CA THR A 166 14.18 10.27 2.08
C THR A 166 12.98 10.70 2.93
N LEU A 167 11.79 10.30 2.49
CA LEU A 167 10.58 10.51 3.27
C LEU A 167 10.42 9.35 4.24
N LYS A 168 10.34 9.66 5.53
CA LYS A 168 10.02 8.71 6.59
C LYS A 168 8.55 8.87 6.96
N VAL A 169 7.79 7.76 6.93
CA VAL A 169 6.41 7.67 7.42
C VAL A 169 6.37 6.67 8.54
N GLU A 170 5.88 7.07 9.71
CA GLU A 170 5.80 6.21 10.89
C GLU A 170 4.44 6.32 11.56
N GLY A 171 3.97 5.21 12.08
CA GLY A 171 2.69 5.17 12.76
C GLY A 171 2.28 3.76 13.19
N THR A 172 1.03 3.68 13.64
CA THR A 172 0.37 2.41 13.96
C THR A 172 -0.78 2.20 13.00
N ILE A 173 -0.77 1.07 12.31
CA ILE A 173 -1.83 0.66 11.38
C ILE A 173 -2.51 -0.59 11.93
N LYS A 174 -3.84 -0.58 12.03
CA LYS A 174 -4.66 -1.75 12.30
C LYS A 174 -5.01 -2.40 10.96
N PHE A 175 -4.46 -3.59 10.71
CA PHE A 175 -4.79 -4.37 9.52
C PHE A 175 -5.91 -5.35 9.80
N TYR A 176 -6.80 -5.51 8.83
CA TYR A 176 -7.88 -6.50 8.84
C TYR A 176 -7.66 -7.51 7.72
N VAL A 177 -7.81 -8.77 8.07
CA VAL A 177 -7.56 -9.91 7.19
C VAL A 177 -8.77 -10.83 7.19
N THR A 178 -9.16 -11.30 6.01
CA THR A 178 -10.15 -12.36 5.83
C THR A 178 -9.52 -13.56 5.15
N SER A 179 -10.22 -14.69 5.10
CA SER A 179 -9.74 -15.88 4.39
C SER A 179 -10.85 -16.55 3.60
N ARG A 180 -10.46 -17.16 2.48
CA ARG A 180 -11.33 -18.03 1.65
C ARG A 180 -10.65 -19.36 1.40
N ASP A 181 -11.41 -20.37 1.05
CA ASP A 181 -10.86 -21.64 0.59
C ASP A 181 -10.27 -21.48 -0.81
N SER A 182 -9.09 -22.02 -1.01
CA SER A 182 -8.36 -21.99 -2.28
C SER A 182 -7.65 -23.33 -2.52
N LEU A 183 -7.67 -23.80 -3.77
CA LEU A 183 -6.92 -24.99 -4.16
C LEU A 183 -5.44 -24.62 -4.33
N HIS A 184 -4.58 -25.22 -3.52
CA HIS A 184 -3.14 -25.04 -3.61
C HIS A 184 -2.42 -26.39 -3.52
N GLN A 185 -1.60 -26.69 -4.53
CA GLN A 185 -0.85 -27.96 -4.66
C GLN A 185 -1.74 -29.20 -4.42
N GLY A 186 -2.95 -29.21 -5.01
CA GLY A 186 -3.90 -30.33 -4.92
C GLY A 186 -4.66 -30.44 -3.60
N SER A 187 -4.50 -29.51 -2.67
CA SER A 187 -5.21 -29.47 -1.39
C SER A 187 -5.97 -28.18 -1.19
N VAL A 188 -7.15 -28.25 -0.56
CA VAL A 188 -7.89 -27.03 -0.16
C VAL A 188 -7.21 -26.43 1.06
N ARG A 189 -6.83 -25.17 0.97
CA ARG A 189 -6.16 -24.41 2.03
C ARG A 189 -6.81 -23.03 2.19
N LYS A 190 -6.68 -22.44 3.37
CA LYS A 190 -7.11 -21.05 3.60
C LYS A 190 -6.14 -20.10 2.89
N TYR A 191 -6.69 -19.26 2.03
CA TYR A 191 -5.99 -18.16 1.38
C TYR A 191 -6.40 -16.86 2.05
N HIS A 192 -5.45 -16.15 2.66
CA HIS A 192 -5.71 -14.91 3.38
C HIS A 192 -5.53 -13.70 2.47
N GLN A 193 -6.40 -12.70 2.64
CA GLN A 193 -6.38 -11.43 1.91
C GLN A 193 -6.62 -10.28 2.89
N MET A 194 -6.04 -9.12 2.58
CA MET A 194 -6.32 -7.89 3.30
C MET A 194 -7.71 -7.39 2.93
N ILE A 195 -8.58 -7.15 3.93
CA ILE A 195 -9.93 -6.63 3.74
C ILE A 195 -10.08 -5.21 4.27
N GLY A 196 -9.09 -4.69 4.97
CA GLY A 196 -9.06 -3.29 5.33
C GLY A 196 -7.87 -2.90 6.18
N GLN A 197 -7.74 -1.59 6.35
CA GLN A 197 -6.78 -0.97 7.24
C GLN A 197 -7.31 0.31 7.85
N VAL A 198 -6.85 0.61 9.05
CA VAL A 198 -7.15 1.86 9.77
C VAL A 198 -5.84 2.44 10.27
N ASP A 199 -5.55 3.67 9.95
CA ASP A 199 -4.45 4.39 10.55
C ASP A 199 -4.82 4.82 11.98
N LEU A 200 -4.10 4.31 12.97
CA LEU A 200 -4.27 4.61 14.40
C LEU A 200 -3.21 5.58 14.93
N THR A 201 -2.41 6.17 14.06
CA THR A 201 -1.34 7.09 14.46
C THR A 201 -1.94 8.27 15.19
N GLN A 202 -1.54 8.47 16.46
CA GLN A 202 -1.97 9.64 17.22
C GLN A 202 -1.10 10.84 16.83
N THR A 203 -1.73 11.88 16.31
CA THR A 203 -1.08 13.20 16.15
C THR A 203 -1.06 13.87 17.54
N ASN A 204 0.11 13.89 18.18
CA ASN A 204 0.34 14.66 19.41
C ASN A 204 0.52 16.15 19.11
#